data_1692d065d67d33d4f37f381962e51241
#
_entry.id   1692d065d67d33d4f37f381962e51241
#
_cell.length_a   1.000
_cell.length_b   1.000
_cell.length_c   1.000
_cell.angle_alpha   90.00
_cell.angle_beta   90.00
_cell.angle_gamma   90.00
#
_symmetry.space_group_name_H-M   'P 1'
#
loop_
_entity.id
_entity.type
_entity.pdbx_description
1 polymer ?
#
loop_
_entity_poly.entity_id
_entity_poly.type
_entity_poly.pdbx_seq_one_letter_code
_entity_poly.pdbx_strand_id
1 'polypeptide(L)'
;MRLILYSKPGCHLCEGLQEKLQQIQTLKIDLEVRDITTSEDWFQQYQYEIPVLSLVETSGTSEEASEVRLPRLSPRCTVAQLEKMLQKY
;
A
#
# COMPACT_ATOMS: atom_id res chain seq x y z
N MET A 1 7.81 6.40 -6.96
CA MET A 1 6.55 6.35 -6.16
C MET A 1 6.80 5.54 -4.91
N ARG A 2 6.59 6.11 -3.77
CA ARG A 2 6.76 5.41 -2.50
C ARG A 2 5.40 5.01 -1.95
N LEU A 3 5.22 3.71 -1.69
CA LEU A 3 3.97 3.15 -1.18
C LEU A 3 4.21 2.45 0.15
N ILE A 4 3.18 2.46 1.01
CA ILE A 4 3.17 1.72 2.26
C ILE A 4 2.01 0.74 2.21
N LEU A 5 2.31 -0.52 2.50
CA LEU A 5 1.31 -1.57 2.63
C LEU A 5 1.21 -1.98 4.10
N TYR A 6 0.05 -1.73 4.70
CA TYR A 6 -0.23 -2.21 6.05
C TYR A 6 -0.79 -3.63 5.97
N SER A 7 -0.13 -4.55 6.63
CA SER A 7 -0.49 -5.97 6.60
C SER A 7 -0.23 -6.62 7.96
N LYS A 8 -0.49 -7.92 8.05
CA LYS A 8 -0.10 -8.72 9.22
C LYS A 8 0.33 -10.12 8.77
N PRO A 9 1.11 -10.84 9.59
CA PRO A 9 1.48 -12.23 9.27
C PRO A 9 0.23 -13.09 9.05
N GLY A 10 0.28 -13.94 8.03
CA GLY A 10 -0.83 -14.84 7.70
C GLY A 10 -1.96 -14.22 6.89
N CYS A 11 -1.83 -12.98 6.48
CA CYS A 11 -2.83 -12.31 5.64
C CYS A 11 -2.60 -12.64 4.17
N HIS A 12 -3.36 -13.59 3.63
CA HIS A 12 -3.20 -14.00 2.23
C HIS A 12 -3.56 -12.90 1.23
N LEU A 13 -4.55 -12.07 1.55
CA LEU A 13 -4.92 -10.93 0.69
C LEU A 13 -3.81 -9.90 0.62
N CYS A 14 -3.12 -9.67 1.75
CA CYS A 14 -1.97 -8.76 1.81
C CYS A 14 -0.81 -9.28 0.97
N GLU A 15 -0.52 -10.57 1.07
CA GLU A 15 0.52 -11.22 0.28
C GLU A 15 0.22 -11.12 -1.21
N GLY A 16 -1.02 -11.36 -1.61
CA GLY A 16 -1.45 -11.28 -3.00
C GLY A 16 -1.30 -9.87 -3.55
N LEU A 17 -1.65 -8.85 -2.79
CA LEU A 17 -1.47 -7.47 -3.20
C LEU A 17 0.01 -7.12 -3.34
N GLN A 18 0.83 -7.55 -2.40
CA GLN A 18 2.27 -7.32 -2.45
C GLN A 18 2.89 -7.93 -3.71
N GLU A 19 2.52 -9.15 -4.06
CA GLU A 19 2.99 -9.81 -5.27
C GLU A 19 2.60 -9.04 -6.53
N LYS A 20 1.36 -8.55 -6.59
CA LYS A 20 0.89 -7.76 -7.73
C LYS A 20 1.67 -6.46 -7.87
N LEU A 21 1.94 -5.79 -6.76
CA LEU A 21 2.74 -4.56 -6.78
C LEU A 21 4.15 -4.80 -7.30
N GLN A 22 4.75 -5.93 -6.93
CA GLN A 22 6.09 -6.30 -7.38
C GLN A 22 6.14 -6.64 -8.88
N GLN A 23 5.02 -6.99 -9.48
CA GLN A 23 4.93 -7.29 -10.91
C GLN A 23 4.78 -6.06 -11.79
N ILE A 24 4.49 -4.90 -11.21
CA ILE A 24 4.36 -3.65 -11.97
C ILE A 24 5.75 -3.17 -12.38
N GLN A 25 5.99 -3.05 -13.68
CA GLN A 25 7.28 -2.65 -14.23
C GLN A 25 7.29 -1.24 -14.83
N THR A 26 6.12 -0.71 -15.18
CA THR A 26 6.00 0.61 -15.81
C THR A 26 6.13 1.75 -14.83
N LEU A 27 5.97 1.49 -13.54
CA LEU A 27 6.12 2.45 -12.47
C LEU A 27 7.26 2.02 -11.56
N LYS A 28 8.06 2.99 -11.16
CA LYS A 28 9.10 2.73 -10.16
C LYS A 28 8.46 2.81 -8.77
N ILE A 29 8.23 1.65 -8.18
CA ILE A 29 7.57 1.53 -6.88
C ILE A 29 8.61 1.17 -5.83
N ASP A 30 8.68 2.00 -4.80
CA ASP A 30 9.42 1.73 -3.57
C ASP A 30 8.39 1.36 -2.50
N LEU A 31 8.27 0.06 -2.22
CA LEU A 31 7.24 -0.48 -1.34
C LEU A 31 7.80 -0.73 0.05
N GLU A 32 7.18 -0.11 1.06
CA GLU A 32 7.40 -0.44 2.47
C GLU A 32 6.22 -1.27 2.98
N VAL A 33 6.53 -2.43 3.54
CA VAL A 33 5.50 -3.27 4.18
C VAL A 33 5.57 -3.06 5.67
N ARG A 34 4.46 -2.67 6.28
CA ARG A 34 4.34 -2.46 7.73
C ARG A 34 3.46 -3.52 8.35
N ASP A 35 4.00 -4.22 9.34
CA ASP A 35 3.26 -5.19 10.13
C ASP A 35 2.49 -4.45 11.23
N ILE A 36 1.16 -4.45 11.15
CA ILE A 36 0.32 -3.71 12.10
C ILE A 36 0.40 -4.29 13.52
N THR A 37 0.88 -5.51 13.67
CA THR A 37 1.04 -6.12 15.00
C THR A 37 2.22 -5.54 15.78
N THR A 38 3.09 -4.78 15.12
CA THR A 38 4.24 -4.13 15.78
C THR A 38 3.91 -2.77 16.36
N SER A 39 2.74 -2.21 16.05
CA SER A 39 2.28 -0.93 16.56
C SER A 39 0.81 -1.02 16.94
N GLU A 40 0.49 -0.73 18.19
CA GLU A 40 -0.88 -0.75 18.66
C GLU A 40 -1.78 0.22 17.89
N ASP A 41 -1.24 1.42 17.57
CA ASP A 41 -1.99 2.42 16.82
C ASP A 41 -2.37 1.90 15.42
N TRP A 42 -1.44 1.27 14.74
CA TRP A 42 -1.70 0.67 13.43
C TRP A 42 -2.71 -0.47 13.55
N PHE A 43 -2.56 -1.31 14.57
CA PHE A 43 -3.45 -2.44 14.79
C PHE A 43 -4.89 -1.96 15.01
N GLN A 44 -5.08 -0.97 15.85
CA GLN A 44 -6.42 -0.42 16.11
C GLN A 44 -7.04 0.23 14.87
N GLN A 45 -6.23 0.90 14.05
CA GLN A 45 -6.72 1.57 12.85
C GLN A 45 -7.05 0.60 11.71
N TYR A 46 -6.26 -0.46 11.54
CA TYR A 46 -6.25 -1.23 10.30
C TYR A 46 -6.61 -2.70 10.47
N GLN A 47 -6.79 -3.22 11.67
CA GLN A 47 -6.97 -4.66 11.90
C GLN A 47 -8.13 -5.28 11.10
N TYR A 48 -9.16 -4.53 10.80
CA TYR A 48 -10.31 -4.98 10.03
C TYR A 48 -10.29 -4.49 8.58
N GLU A 49 -9.28 -3.74 8.20
CA GLU A 49 -9.22 -3.09 6.90
C GLU A 49 -8.08 -3.57 6.02
N ILE A 50 -7.09 -4.28 6.58
CA ILE A 50 -5.95 -4.78 5.82
C ILE A 50 -6.40 -5.69 4.67
N PRO A 51 -5.71 -5.63 3.53
CA PRO A 51 -4.54 -4.79 3.24
C PRO A 51 -4.93 -3.32 2.99
N VAL A 52 -4.15 -2.40 3.55
CA VAL A 52 -4.32 -0.96 3.34
C VAL A 52 -3.08 -0.44 2.60
N LEU A 53 -3.31 0.20 1.47
CA LEU A 53 -2.24 0.77 0.64
C LEU A 53 -2.30 2.29 0.72
N SER A 54 -1.16 2.91 1.04
CA SER A 54 -1.03 4.36 1.13
C SER A 54 0.09 4.87 0.24
N LEU A 55 -0.12 6.04 -0.35
CA LEU A 55 0.90 6.76 -1.09
C LEU A 55 1.58 7.76 -0.18
N VAL A 56 2.91 7.75 -0.15
CA VAL A 56 3.68 8.75 0.59
C VAL A 56 3.96 9.91 -0.34
N GLU A 57 3.42 11.08 0.00
CA GLU A 57 3.69 12.32 -0.72
C GLU A 57 4.67 13.17 0.07
N THR A 58 5.76 13.55 -0.59
CA THR A 58 6.71 14.51 -0.03
C THR A 58 6.62 15.78 -0.87
N SER A 59 6.27 16.91 -0.24
CA SER A 59 6.44 18.20 -0.91
C SER A 59 7.91 18.57 -0.84
N GLY A 60 8.47 19.10 -1.94
CA GLY A 60 9.90 19.30 -2.09
C GLY A 60 10.57 20.24 -1.09
N THR A 61 9.81 20.93 -0.23
CA THR A 61 10.33 21.85 0.77
C THR A 61 9.94 21.47 2.19
N SER A 62 9.12 20.44 2.36
CA SER A 62 8.64 19.99 3.66
C SER A 62 9.34 18.72 4.07
N GLU A 63 9.84 18.68 5.29
CA GLU A 63 10.39 17.47 5.88
C GLU A 63 9.29 16.48 6.28
N GLU A 64 8.03 16.89 6.22
CA GLU A 64 6.90 16.06 6.57
C GLU A 64 6.39 15.29 5.37
N ALA A 65 6.44 13.96 5.45
CA ALA A 65 5.81 13.09 4.48
C ALA A 65 4.34 12.90 4.87
N SER A 66 3.44 13.11 3.92
CA SER A 66 2.01 12.87 4.12
C SER A 66 1.63 11.54 3.50
N GLU A 67 0.83 10.76 4.22
CA GLU A 67 0.26 9.53 3.69
C GLU A 67 -1.14 9.81 3.15
N VAL A 68 -1.37 9.40 1.90
CA VAL A 68 -2.69 9.44 1.28
C VAL A 68 -3.16 8.01 1.10
N ARG A 69 -4.26 7.67 1.76
CA ARG A 69 -4.84 6.34 1.62
C ARG A 69 -5.41 6.16 0.21
N LEU A 70 -4.95 5.13 -0.49
CA LEU A 70 -5.42 4.85 -1.85
C LEU A 70 -6.77 4.12 -1.83
N PRO A 71 -7.55 4.23 -2.93
CA PRO A 71 -8.79 3.49 -3.04
C PRO A 71 -8.56 1.99 -2.90
N ARG A 72 -9.48 1.33 -2.23
CA ARG A 72 -9.42 -0.12 -2.04
C ARG A 72 -9.90 -0.81 -3.31
N LEU A 73 -9.01 -1.62 -3.90
CA LEU A 73 -9.36 -2.45 -5.04
C LEU A 73 -9.80 -3.84 -4.57
N SER A 74 -10.60 -4.50 -5.40
CA SER A 74 -10.99 -5.88 -5.14
C SER A 74 -9.73 -6.77 -5.00
N PRO A 75 -9.73 -7.77 -4.09
CA PRO A 75 -8.64 -8.74 -4.03
C PRO A 75 -8.44 -9.51 -5.33
N ARG A 76 -9.45 -9.52 -6.19
CA ARG A 76 -9.39 -10.16 -7.51
C ARG A 76 -8.92 -9.23 -8.63
N CYS A 77 -8.55 -8.00 -8.30
CA CYS A 77 -8.06 -7.08 -9.33
C CYS A 77 -6.81 -7.64 -9.99
N THR A 78 -6.66 -7.32 -11.27
CA THR A 78 -5.46 -7.71 -12.03
C THR A 78 -4.32 -6.73 -11.76
N VAL A 79 -3.09 -7.16 -12.10
CA VAL A 79 -1.93 -6.26 -12.05
C VAL A 79 -2.17 -5.03 -12.92
N ALA A 80 -2.77 -5.20 -14.08
CA ALA A 80 -3.09 -4.10 -15.00
C ALA A 80 -4.07 -3.09 -14.37
N GLN A 81 -5.08 -3.56 -13.66
CA GLN A 81 -6.04 -2.69 -12.96
C GLN A 81 -5.37 -1.90 -11.85
N LEU A 82 -4.52 -2.56 -11.08
CA LEU A 82 -3.76 -1.93 -10.00
C LEU A 82 -2.81 -0.87 -10.55
N GLU A 83 -2.08 -1.20 -11.60
CA GLU A 83 -1.16 -0.29 -12.29
C GLU A 83 -1.90 0.95 -12.80
N LYS A 84 -3.05 0.74 -13.44
CA LYS A 84 -3.87 1.84 -13.96
C LYS A 84 -4.34 2.76 -12.85
N MET A 85 -4.74 2.22 -11.71
CA MET A 85 -5.14 3.02 -10.56
C MET A 85 -3.95 3.86 -10.05
N LEU A 86 -2.78 3.27 -9.94
CA LEU A 86 -1.58 3.95 -9.46
C LEU A 86 -1.10 5.05 -10.41
N GLN A 87 -1.33 4.90 -11.70
CA GLN A 87 -0.95 5.91 -12.70
C GLN A 87 -1.69 7.24 -12.54
N LYS A 88 -2.76 7.26 -11.78
CA LYS A 88 -3.53 8.48 -11.49
C LYS A 88 -2.90 9.35 -10.41
N TYR A 89 -1.88 8.88 -9.75
CA TYR A 89 -1.23 9.58 -8.62
C TYR A 89 0.19 10.03 -8.91
#